data_20ca78755fbb460f451174653ae4373d
#
_entry.id   20ca78755fbb460f451174653ae4373d
#
_cell.length_a   1.000
_cell.length_b   1.000
_cell.length_c   1.000
_cell.angle_alpha   90.00
_cell.angle_beta   90.00
_cell.angle_gamma   90.00
#
_symmetry.space_group_name_H-M   'P 1'
#
loop_
_entity.id
_entity.type
_entity.pdbx_description
1 polymer ?
#
loop_
_entity_poly.entity_id
_entity_poly.type
_entity_poly.pdbx_seq_one_letter_code
_entity_poly.pdbx_strand_id
1 'polypeptide(L)'
;MSLQGQGGLVKERGKSLLDGPHFSRSYACRGGGYISVQCLEPQFYAAFLRKLDLHEDADFCKQFEPALWPELTARLAGLFAQKPASHWDDLFAQTDACVAKINAPQEAQNDPHIQARQIWSWAQGLLQAAPAPRFSTWAPEAIGEIRAKDADRGQILAELNEGISDARPV
;
A
#
# COMPACT_ATOMS: atom_id res chain seq x y z
N MET A 1 -16.23 17.87 8.54
CA MET A 1 -16.04 18.66 7.29
C MET A 1 -15.30 17.77 6.30
N SER A 2 -15.74 17.72 5.03
CA SER A 2 -15.03 16.94 4.02
C SER A 2 -13.80 17.70 3.49
N LEU A 3 -12.74 16.99 3.12
CA LEU A 3 -11.56 17.59 2.46
C LEU A 3 -11.95 18.42 1.22
N GLN A 4 -13.01 18.01 0.50
CA GLN A 4 -13.52 18.74 -0.64
C GLN A 4 -14.08 20.12 -0.25
N GLY A 5 -14.82 20.20 0.86
CA GLY A 5 -15.38 21.47 1.35
C GLY A 5 -14.33 22.47 1.88
N GLN A 6 -13.13 21.98 2.17
CA GLN A 6 -11.98 22.79 2.61
C GLN A 6 -11.01 23.13 1.48
N GLY A 7 -11.32 22.75 0.23
CA GLY A 7 -10.41 22.95 -0.90
C GLY A 7 -9.19 21.99 -0.93
N GLY A 8 -9.15 21.00 -0.03
CA GLY A 8 -8.06 20.02 0.03
C GLY A 8 -8.09 18.98 -1.10
N LEU A 9 -9.22 18.86 -1.81
CA LEU A 9 -9.35 18.06 -3.02
C LEU A 9 -9.66 18.95 -4.20
N VAL A 10 -8.79 18.94 -5.20
CA VAL A 10 -8.98 19.66 -6.46
C VAL A 10 -9.08 18.68 -7.61
N LYS A 11 -9.74 19.08 -8.69
CA LYS A 11 -9.96 18.21 -9.86
C LYS A 11 -8.64 17.88 -10.59
N GLU A 12 -7.68 18.78 -10.55
CA GLU A 12 -6.41 18.63 -11.23
C GLU A 12 -5.49 17.67 -10.44
N ARG A 13 -5.03 16.63 -11.14
CA ARG A 13 -4.13 15.63 -10.55
C ARG A 13 -2.80 16.26 -10.15
N GLY A 14 -2.28 15.84 -8.98
CA GLY A 14 -1.01 16.35 -8.44
C GLY A 14 -1.14 17.68 -7.71
N LYS A 15 -2.35 18.20 -7.51
CA LYS A 15 -2.59 19.45 -6.77
C LYS A 15 -3.46 19.28 -5.52
N SER A 16 -4.01 18.10 -5.32
CA SER A 16 -4.74 17.79 -4.08
C SER A 16 -3.80 17.49 -2.93
N LEU A 17 -4.27 17.66 -1.70
CA LEU A 17 -3.53 17.31 -0.49
C LEU A 17 -3.07 15.84 -0.47
N LEU A 18 -3.79 14.94 -1.14
CA LEU A 18 -3.50 13.51 -1.15
C LEU A 18 -2.50 13.07 -2.23
N ASP A 19 -2.28 13.86 -3.28
CA ASP A 19 -1.44 13.48 -4.42
C ASP A 19 -0.45 14.57 -4.89
N GLY A 20 -0.53 15.77 -4.33
CA GLY A 20 0.33 16.91 -4.67
C GLY A 20 1.59 17.06 -3.82
N PRO A 21 1.49 16.88 -2.49
CA PRO A 21 2.58 17.18 -1.58
C PRO A 21 3.79 16.28 -1.75
N HIS A 22 4.97 16.82 -1.47
CA HIS A 22 6.22 16.09 -1.37
C HIS A 22 6.23 14.99 -0.30
N PHE A 23 5.36 15.10 0.70
CA PHE A 23 5.22 14.14 1.82
C PHE A 23 4.11 13.09 1.62
N SER A 24 3.47 13.05 0.45
CA SER A 24 2.41 12.09 0.12
C SER A 24 2.59 11.59 -1.32
N ARG A 25 3.63 10.78 -1.57
CA ARG A 25 3.93 10.19 -2.87
C ARG A 25 5.02 9.13 -2.85
N SER A 26 5.25 8.52 -4.00
CA SER A 26 6.36 7.58 -4.21
C SER A 26 7.53 8.25 -4.91
N TYR A 27 8.74 7.85 -4.56
CA TYR A 27 9.99 8.33 -5.16
C TYR A 27 10.79 7.17 -5.73
N ALA A 28 11.32 7.38 -6.95
CA ALA A 28 12.25 6.44 -7.55
C ALA A 28 13.61 6.50 -6.84
N CYS A 29 14.20 5.33 -6.62
CA CYS A 29 15.51 5.16 -6.01
C CYS A 29 16.53 4.67 -7.03
N ARG A 30 17.81 4.75 -6.68
CA ARG A 30 18.87 4.22 -7.54
C ARG A 30 18.67 2.71 -7.77
N GLY A 31 18.78 2.28 -9.00
CA GLY A 31 18.67 0.87 -9.36
C GLY A 31 17.26 0.37 -9.64
N GLY A 32 16.26 1.26 -9.71
CA GLY A 32 14.89 0.93 -10.18
C GLY A 32 13.86 0.60 -9.11
N GLY A 33 14.21 0.62 -7.82
CA GLY A 33 13.26 0.48 -6.72
C GLY A 33 12.57 1.80 -6.37
N TYR A 34 11.56 1.75 -5.50
CA TYR A 34 10.77 2.90 -5.06
C TYR A 34 10.62 2.92 -3.54
N ILE A 35 10.47 4.14 -3.00
CA ILE A 35 10.07 4.43 -1.63
C ILE A 35 8.71 5.12 -1.64
N SER A 36 7.81 4.70 -0.77
CA SER A 36 6.57 5.41 -0.46
C SER A 36 6.80 6.32 0.74
N VAL A 37 6.38 7.58 0.63
CA VAL A 37 6.39 8.57 1.71
C VAL A 37 4.96 9.02 1.93
N GLN A 38 4.43 8.86 3.17
CA GLN A 38 3.04 9.15 3.53
C GLN A 38 2.96 9.79 4.93
N CYS A 39 3.82 10.79 5.18
CA CYS A 39 3.93 11.46 6.49
C CYS A 39 3.05 12.72 6.56
N LEU A 40 1.72 12.54 6.52
CA LEU A 40 0.75 13.63 6.54
C LEU A 40 0.75 14.37 7.90
N GLU A 41 0.76 13.63 8.99
CA GLU A 41 0.69 14.19 10.33
C GLU A 41 2.03 14.84 10.73
N PRO A 42 1.99 16.01 11.41
CA PRO A 42 3.21 16.79 11.72
C PRO A 42 4.28 16.00 12.48
N GLN A 43 3.89 15.08 13.38
CA GLN A 43 4.84 14.28 14.15
C GLN A 43 5.61 13.28 13.27
N PHE A 44 4.93 12.67 12.30
CA PHE A 44 5.55 11.73 11.35
C PHE A 44 6.43 12.48 10.35
N TYR A 45 5.98 13.64 9.90
CA TYR A 45 6.77 14.52 9.04
C TYR A 45 8.04 15.01 9.75
N ALA A 46 7.94 15.40 11.01
CA ALA A 46 9.12 15.78 11.80
C ALA A 46 10.11 14.61 11.97
N ALA A 47 9.62 13.37 12.16
CA ALA A 47 10.47 12.18 12.20
C ALA A 47 11.15 11.93 10.84
N PHE A 48 10.42 12.08 9.74
CA PHE A 48 10.93 12.00 8.38
C PHE A 48 12.06 13.00 8.12
N LEU A 49 11.85 14.28 8.43
CA LEU A 49 12.86 15.33 8.25
C LEU A 49 14.13 15.08 9.08
N ARG A 50 13.99 14.65 10.34
CA ARG A 50 15.15 14.33 11.20
C ARG A 50 15.99 13.20 10.61
N LYS A 51 15.35 12.16 10.07
CA LYS A 51 16.08 11.03 9.45
C LYS A 51 16.85 11.42 8.19
N LEU A 52 16.37 12.42 7.46
CA LEU A 52 17.03 12.95 6.26
C LEU A 52 17.96 14.14 6.53
N ASP A 53 18.10 14.57 7.78
CA ASP A 53 18.84 15.77 8.19
C ASP A 53 18.34 17.05 7.50
N LEU A 54 17.02 17.15 7.33
CA LEU A 54 16.30 18.28 6.70
C LEU A 54 15.46 19.09 7.71
N HIS A 55 15.56 18.81 9.00
CA HIS A 55 14.70 19.40 10.04
C HIS A 55 14.98 20.86 10.33
N GLU A 56 16.12 21.40 9.89
CA GLU A 56 16.48 22.83 9.97
C GLU A 56 16.29 23.58 8.65
N ASP A 57 15.90 22.88 7.58
CA ASP A 57 15.65 23.52 6.28
C ASP A 57 14.36 24.34 6.32
N ALA A 58 14.49 25.65 6.06
CA ALA A 58 13.40 26.61 6.20
C ALA A 58 12.18 26.33 5.31
N ASP A 59 12.38 25.69 4.15
CA ASP A 59 11.30 25.38 3.22
C ASP A 59 10.63 24.04 3.57
N PHE A 60 11.40 23.04 3.96
CA PHE A 60 10.84 21.78 4.48
C PHE A 60 10.05 21.99 5.77
N CYS A 61 10.39 22.98 6.60
CA CYS A 61 9.60 23.32 7.78
C CYS A 61 8.18 23.85 7.49
N LYS A 62 7.89 24.23 6.23
CA LYS A 62 6.58 24.70 5.78
C LYS A 62 5.77 23.59 5.09
N GLN A 63 5.51 22.50 5.80
CA GLN A 63 4.88 21.28 5.27
C GLN A 63 3.67 21.56 4.37
N PHE A 64 2.75 22.39 4.81
CA PHE A 64 1.47 22.64 4.16
C PHE A 64 1.43 23.89 3.26
N GLU A 65 2.60 24.36 2.78
CA GLU A 65 2.67 25.45 1.82
C GLU A 65 2.65 24.91 0.37
N PRO A 66 1.51 24.97 -0.36
CA PRO A 66 1.37 24.34 -1.66
C PRO A 66 2.31 24.87 -2.73
N ALA A 67 2.73 26.14 -2.60
CA ALA A 67 3.65 26.78 -3.54
C ALA A 67 5.04 26.11 -3.54
N LEU A 68 5.45 25.52 -2.41
CA LEU A 68 6.75 24.85 -2.25
C LEU A 68 6.73 23.36 -2.66
N TRP A 69 5.55 22.74 -2.74
CA TRP A 69 5.48 21.29 -2.99
C TRP A 69 6.20 20.81 -4.25
N PRO A 70 6.13 21.50 -5.41
CA PRO A 70 6.85 21.05 -6.60
C PRO A 70 8.37 21.05 -6.41
N GLU A 71 8.91 22.11 -5.81
CA GLU A 71 10.35 22.23 -5.56
C GLU A 71 10.82 21.19 -4.53
N LEU A 72 10.14 21.09 -3.38
CA LEU A 72 10.46 20.11 -2.35
C LEU A 72 10.35 18.67 -2.85
N THR A 73 9.39 18.40 -3.76
CA THR A 73 9.30 17.12 -4.46
C THR A 73 10.52 16.84 -5.30
N ALA A 74 10.99 17.83 -6.08
CA ALA A 74 12.17 17.66 -6.91
C ALA A 74 13.44 17.43 -6.06
N ARG A 75 13.58 18.15 -4.95
CA ARG A 75 14.70 17.97 -3.99
C ARG A 75 14.69 16.57 -3.38
N LEU A 76 13.54 16.07 -2.92
CA LEU A 76 13.42 14.70 -2.40
C LEU A 76 13.65 13.65 -3.49
N ALA A 77 13.16 13.87 -4.70
CA ALA A 77 13.44 12.96 -5.82
C ALA A 77 14.94 12.84 -6.09
N GLY A 78 15.66 13.97 -6.10
CA GLY A 78 17.11 13.99 -6.23
C GLY A 78 17.83 13.27 -5.08
N LEU A 79 17.33 13.41 -3.86
CA LEU A 79 17.88 12.73 -2.67
C LEU A 79 17.67 11.21 -2.75
N PHE A 80 16.44 10.77 -3.00
CA PHE A 80 16.11 9.34 -3.05
C PHE A 80 16.80 8.61 -4.21
N ALA A 81 17.05 9.29 -5.33
CA ALA A 81 17.79 8.76 -6.47
C ALA A 81 19.28 8.45 -6.17
N GLN A 82 19.85 8.92 -5.07
CA GLN A 82 21.27 8.71 -4.73
C GLN A 82 21.56 7.31 -4.19
N LYS A 83 20.57 6.62 -3.58
CA LYS A 83 20.76 5.33 -2.92
C LYS A 83 19.67 4.34 -3.35
N PRO A 84 19.90 3.03 -3.21
CA PRO A 84 18.89 2.02 -3.49
C PRO A 84 17.74 2.08 -2.47
N ALA A 85 16.56 1.56 -2.84
CA ALA A 85 15.39 1.54 -1.97
C ALA A 85 15.64 0.81 -0.63
N SER A 86 16.46 -0.24 -0.62
CA SER A 86 16.84 -0.96 0.61
C SER A 86 17.58 -0.08 1.61
N HIS A 87 18.45 0.82 1.15
CA HIS A 87 19.14 1.77 2.03
C HIS A 87 18.15 2.70 2.76
N TRP A 88 17.14 3.17 2.05
CA TRP A 88 16.13 4.05 2.61
C TRP A 88 15.18 3.29 3.54
N ASP A 89 14.85 2.06 3.20
CA ASP A 89 14.05 1.16 4.03
C ASP A 89 14.75 0.91 5.38
N ASP A 90 16.04 0.59 5.36
CA ASP A 90 16.86 0.41 6.56
C ASP A 90 16.96 1.71 7.39
N LEU A 91 17.12 2.87 6.74
CA LEU A 91 17.21 4.17 7.42
C LEU A 91 15.93 4.50 8.20
N PHE A 92 14.77 4.19 7.62
CA PHE A 92 13.48 4.47 8.21
C PHE A 92 12.93 3.31 9.07
N ALA A 93 13.59 2.15 9.08
CA ALA A 93 13.19 1.02 9.91
C ALA A 93 13.01 1.43 11.38
N GLN A 94 11.97 0.93 12.01
CA GLN A 94 11.63 1.21 13.42
C GLN A 94 11.41 2.71 13.75
N THR A 95 10.93 3.47 12.76
CA THR A 95 10.53 4.86 12.96
C THR A 95 9.08 5.06 12.57
N ASP A 96 8.43 6.07 13.15
CA ASP A 96 7.06 6.48 12.80
C ASP A 96 7.05 7.51 11.66
N ALA A 97 8.02 7.46 10.74
CA ALA A 97 8.11 8.41 9.63
C ALA A 97 7.15 8.10 8.47
N CYS A 98 6.37 7.03 8.55
CA CYS A 98 5.46 6.58 7.50
C CYS A 98 6.16 6.44 6.12
N VAL A 99 7.35 5.87 6.12
CA VAL A 99 8.16 5.60 4.93
C VAL A 99 8.44 4.10 4.84
N ALA A 100 8.26 3.54 3.65
CA ALA A 100 8.53 2.13 3.39
C ALA A 100 8.94 1.87 1.95
N LYS A 101 9.74 0.83 1.74
CA LYS A 101 10.04 0.31 0.41
C LYS A 101 8.75 -0.19 -0.26
N ILE A 102 8.59 0.09 -1.55
CA ILE A 102 7.52 -0.49 -2.36
C ILE A 102 8.03 -1.80 -2.94
N ASN A 103 7.41 -2.90 -2.51
CA ASN A 103 7.70 -4.24 -3.02
C ASN A 103 6.81 -4.57 -4.22
N ALA A 104 7.39 -5.19 -5.26
CA ALA A 104 6.60 -5.88 -6.27
C ALA A 104 5.88 -7.10 -5.63
N PRO A 105 4.76 -7.60 -6.19
CA PRO A 105 4.06 -8.76 -5.63
C PRO A 105 4.96 -9.97 -5.40
N GLN A 106 5.92 -10.21 -6.30
CA GLN A 106 6.88 -11.32 -6.20
C GLN A 106 7.91 -11.10 -5.07
N GLU A 107 8.21 -9.86 -4.72
CA GLU A 107 9.11 -9.51 -3.62
C GLU A 107 8.38 -9.52 -2.28
N ALA A 108 7.11 -9.09 -2.27
CA ALA A 108 6.29 -8.98 -1.07
C ALA A 108 6.14 -10.33 -0.33
N GLN A 109 6.13 -11.45 -1.04
CA GLN A 109 6.10 -12.78 -0.42
C GLN A 109 7.31 -13.07 0.49
N ASN A 110 8.44 -12.39 0.25
CA ASN A 110 9.68 -12.56 1.02
C ASN A 110 9.83 -11.50 2.13
N ASP A 111 8.91 -10.55 2.22
CA ASP A 111 8.91 -9.54 3.26
C ASP A 111 8.68 -10.19 4.63
N PRO A 112 9.53 -9.93 5.65
CA PRO A 112 9.42 -10.58 6.97
C PRO A 112 8.08 -10.36 7.66
N HIS A 113 7.47 -9.17 7.52
CA HIS A 113 6.16 -8.86 8.08
C HIS A 113 5.06 -9.66 7.38
N ILE A 114 5.09 -9.71 6.05
CA ILE A 114 4.15 -10.47 5.22
C ILE A 114 4.23 -11.96 5.55
N GLN A 115 5.45 -12.50 5.71
CA GLN A 115 5.68 -13.89 6.10
C GLN A 115 5.19 -14.18 7.52
N ALA A 116 5.55 -13.35 8.50
CA ALA A 116 5.11 -13.51 9.89
C ALA A 116 3.58 -13.50 10.01
N ARG A 117 2.91 -12.72 9.18
CA ARG A 117 1.45 -12.66 9.10
C ARG A 117 0.83 -13.72 8.18
N GLN A 118 1.62 -14.52 7.48
CA GLN A 118 1.14 -15.57 6.57
C GLN A 118 0.08 -15.03 5.59
N ILE A 119 0.35 -13.86 4.99
CA ILE A 119 -0.59 -13.19 4.08
C ILE A 119 -0.65 -13.91 2.74
N TRP A 120 0.45 -14.55 2.33
CA TRP A 120 0.56 -15.33 1.11
C TRP A 120 0.79 -16.80 1.41
N SER A 121 0.24 -17.66 0.57
CA SER A 121 0.49 -19.10 0.58
C SER A 121 0.70 -19.62 -0.84
N TRP A 122 1.53 -20.66 -0.97
CA TRP A 122 1.70 -21.38 -2.23
C TRP A 122 0.73 -22.55 -2.26
N ALA A 123 -0.12 -22.61 -3.27
CA ALA A 123 -0.97 -23.76 -3.55
C ALA A 123 -0.87 -24.12 -5.03
N GLN A 124 -0.55 -25.38 -5.34
CA GLN A 124 -0.44 -25.90 -6.71
C GLN A 124 0.46 -25.08 -7.65
N GLY A 125 1.59 -24.57 -7.13
CA GLY A 125 2.53 -23.74 -7.89
C GLY A 125 2.09 -22.30 -8.13
N LEU A 126 1.00 -21.85 -7.52
CA LEU A 126 0.50 -20.47 -7.58
C LEU A 126 0.60 -19.81 -6.22
N LEU A 127 1.07 -18.56 -6.22
CA LEU A 127 1.04 -17.69 -5.04
C LEU A 127 -0.38 -17.15 -4.86
N GLN A 128 -0.99 -17.41 -3.72
CA GLN A 128 -2.35 -17.04 -3.40
C GLN A 128 -2.41 -16.25 -2.10
N ALA A 129 -3.36 -15.33 -2.00
CA ALA A 129 -3.66 -14.66 -0.73
C ALA A 129 -4.29 -15.66 0.24
N ALA A 130 -3.84 -15.65 1.49
CA ALA A 130 -4.47 -16.43 2.54
C ALA A 130 -5.87 -15.88 2.85
N PRO A 131 -6.80 -16.72 3.34
CA PRO A 131 -8.14 -16.27 3.70
C PRO A 131 -8.13 -15.13 4.72
N ALA A 132 -9.00 -14.15 4.53
CA ALA A 132 -9.21 -13.01 5.41
C ALA A 132 -10.72 -12.68 5.49
N PRO A 133 -11.19 -12.07 6.61
CA PRO A 133 -10.48 -11.76 7.84
C PRO A 133 -10.16 -12.99 8.70
N ARG A 134 -9.22 -12.86 9.64
CA ARG A 134 -8.87 -13.92 10.60
C ARG A 134 -9.46 -13.60 11.95
N PHE A 135 -10.15 -14.57 12.53
CA PHE A 135 -10.77 -14.47 13.86
C PHE A 135 -10.07 -15.39 14.84
N SER A 136 -10.03 -15.01 16.11
CA SER A 136 -9.44 -15.83 17.17
C SER A 136 -10.24 -17.10 17.48
N THR A 137 -11.54 -17.07 17.20
CA THR A 137 -12.48 -18.14 17.51
C THR A 137 -12.87 -19.02 16.31
N TRP A 138 -12.47 -18.61 15.13
CA TRP A 138 -12.78 -19.33 13.89
C TRP A 138 -11.60 -19.23 12.92
N ALA A 139 -11.12 -20.38 12.46
CA ALA A 139 -10.11 -20.47 11.41
C ALA A 139 -10.83 -20.60 10.06
N PRO A 140 -10.51 -19.77 9.07
CA PRO A 140 -11.04 -19.96 7.72
C PRO A 140 -10.54 -21.29 7.15
N GLU A 141 -11.36 -21.92 6.32
CA GLU A 141 -10.94 -23.10 5.58
C GLU A 141 -9.69 -22.83 4.74
N ALA A 142 -8.84 -23.85 4.62
CA ALA A 142 -7.68 -23.76 3.73
C ALA A 142 -8.15 -23.48 2.30
N ILE A 143 -7.31 -22.78 1.54
CA ILE A 143 -7.57 -22.54 0.11
C ILE A 143 -7.70 -23.91 -0.56
N GLY A 144 -8.87 -24.17 -1.15
CA GLY A 144 -9.17 -25.42 -1.83
C GLY A 144 -8.32 -25.62 -3.09
N GLU A 145 -8.45 -26.79 -3.68
CA GLU A 145 -7.79 -27.11 -4.94
C GLU A 145 -8.26 -26.18 -6.08
N ILE A 146 -7.31 -25.71 -6.89
CA ILE A 146 -7.62 -24.95 -8.10
C ILE A 146 -8.11 -25.93 -9.14
N ARG A 147 -9.42 -25.93 -9.38
CA ARG A 147 -10.06 -26.84 -10.33
C ARG A 147 -9.89 -26.36 -11.77
N ALA A 148 -9.94 -27.30 -12.70
CA ALA A 148 -9.95 -26.97 -14.12
C ALA A 148 -11.17 -26.12 -14.48
N LYS A 149 -11.07 -25.32 -15.54
CA LYS A 149 -12.21 -24.54 -16.05
C LYS A 149 -13.42 -25.45 -16.28
N ASP A 150 -14.59 -25.03 -15.84
CA ASP A 150 -15.87 -25.75 -15.95
C ASP A 150 -15.95 -27.10 -15.18
N ALA A 151 -14.98 -27.46 -14.33
CA ALA A 151 -15.00 -28.72 -13.58
C ALA A 151 -16.27 -28.88 -12.71
N ASP A 152 -16.79 -27.78 -12.19
CA ASP A 152 -17.93 -27.77 -11.26
C ASP A 152 -19.27 -27.49 -11.96
N ARG A 153 -19.26 -27.22 -13.27
CA ARG A 153 -20.45 -26.77 -14.00
C ARG A 153 -21.65 -27.73 -13.86
N GLY A 154 -21.40 -29.03 -13.99
CA GLY A 154 -22.45 -30.04 -13.88
C GLY A 154 -23.09 -30.07 -12.50
N GLN A 155 -22.26 -30.00 -11.47
CA GLN A 155 -22.72 -29.98 -10.08
C GLN A 155 -23.50 -28.69 -9.79
N ILE A 156 -22.97 -27.52 -10.17
CA ILE A 156 -23.65 -26.24 -9.94
C ILE A 156 -25.00 -26.19 -10.64
N LEU A 157 -25.11 -26.69 -11.89
CA LEU A 157 -26.37 -26.74 -12.61
C LEU A 157 -27.37 -27.71 -11.97
N ALA A 158 -26.91 -28.83 -11.42
CA ALA A 158 -27.79 -29.77 -10.68
C ALA A 158 -28.33 -29.13 -9.41
N GLU A 159 -27.47 -28.51 -8.58
CA GLU A 159 -27.86 -27.81 -7.36
C GLU A 159 -28.86 -26.66 -7.61
N LEU A 160 -28.65 -25.89 -8.68
CA LEU A 160 -29.57 -24.83 -9.09
C LEU A 160 -30.94 -25.38 -9.48
N ASN A 161 -31.00 -26.50 -10.22
CA ASN A 161 -32.25 -27.11 -10.63
C ASN A 161 -33.01 -27.71 -9.43
N GLU A 162 -32.31 -28.32 -8.46
CA GLU A 162 -32.90 -28.83 -7.23
C GLU A 162 -33.46 -27.67 -6.39
N GLY A 163 -32.71 -26.57 -6.21
CA GLY A 163 -33.16 -25.39 -5.47
C GLY A 163 -34.36 -24.67 -6.10
N ILE A 164 -34.50 -24.73 -7.43
CA ILE A 164 -35.66 -24.18 -8.13
C ILE A 164 -36.91 -25.05 -7.90
N SER A 165 -36.75 -26.36 -7.74
CA SER A 165 -37.87 -27.28 -7.51
C SER A 165 -38.48 -27.12 -6.09
N ASP A 166 -37.70 -26.64 -5.12
CA ASP A 166 -38.15 -26.42 -3.74
C ASP A 166 -38.73 -25.01 -3.49
N ALA A 167 -38.64 -24.11 -4.44
CA ALA A 167 -39.31 -22.80 -4.39
C ALA A 167 -40.80 -22.98 -4.55
N ARG A 168 -41.54 -23.05 -3.40
CA ARG A 168 -43.02 -23.07 -3.40
C ARG A 168 -43.52 -21.81 -4.11
N PRO A 169 -44.53 -21.91 -4.99
CA PRO A 169 -45.20 -20.75 -5.52
C PRO A 169 -45.86 -19.96 -4.39
N VAL A 170 -45.59 -18.66 -4.36
CA VAL A 170 -46.23 -17.69 -3.45
C VAL A 170 -47.68 -17.50 -3.85
#